data_78145db354f5e3c99acb388e10a5176c
#
_entry.id   78145db354f5e3c99acb388e10a5176c
#
_cell.length_a   1.000
_cell.length_b   1.000
_cell.length_c   1.000
_cell.angle_alpha   90.00
_cell.angle_beta   90.00
_cell.angle_gamma   90.00
#
_symmetry.space_group_name_H-M   'P 1'
#
loop_
_entity.id
_entity.type
_entity.pdbx_description
1 polymer ?
#
loop_
_entity_poly.entity_id
_entity_poly.type
_entity_poly.pdbx_seq_one_letter_code
_entity_poly.pdbx_strand_id
1 'polypeptide(L)'
;SRGLGDVYKRQGNPFTKEEPFFSKFEELMKYTDLLLLDLKEINPARHKDLTGFDNSNIIEMAKYLSEINKPVWIRHVLVPEHSDFDEDLDALGDFIDTLSNVDRVEILPYHTLGKFKWENLGIPYSLESISPPSAERIENAKQRIHAGIRKQ
;
A
#
# COMPACT_ATOMS: atom_id res chain seq x y z
N SER A 1 13.51 9.06 1.80
CA SER A 1 12.16 8.55 1.60
C SER A 1 11.53 9.01 0.29
N ARG A 2 11.86 10.20 -0.18
CA ARG A 2 11.24 10.78 -1.39
C ARG A 2 11.51 9.97 -2.65
N GLY A 3 12.76 9.60 -2.88
CA GLY A 3 13.15 8.90 -4.10
C GLY A 3 12.51 7.54 -4.23
N LEU A 4 12.41 6.80 -3.13
CA LEU A 4 11.86 5.46 -3.18
C LEU A 4 10.34 5.47 -3.34
N GLY A 5 9.66 6.42 -2.72
CA GLY A 5 8.22 6.58 -2.91
C GLY A 5 7.88 6.79 -4.38
N ASP A 6 8.67 7.60 -5.08
CA ASP A 6 8.48 7.84 -6.50
C ASP A 6 8.79 6.60 -7.34
N VAL A 7 9.86 5.90 -7.03
CA VAL A 7 10.20 4.64 -7.72
C VAL A 7 9.07 3.63 -7.57
N TYR A 8 8.49 3.55 -6.39
CA TYR A 8 7.44 2.58 -6.11
C TYR A 8 6.13 2.87 -6.79
N LYS A 9 5.83 4.13 -7.00
CA LYS A 9 4.63 4.53 -7.72
C LYS A 9 4.73 4.23 -9.22
N ARG A 10 5.93 3.99 -9.73
CA ARG A 10 6.14 3.67 -11.14
C ARG A 10 5.96 2.19 -11.35
N GLN A 11 4.97 1.84 -12.10
CA GLN A 11 4.62 0.43 -12.36
C GLN A 11 5.69 -0.37 -13.08
N GLY A 12 6.68 0.27 -13.66
CA GLY A 12 7.77 -0.40 -14.35
C GLY A 12 8.92 -0.87 -13.46
N ASN A 13 8.83 -0.67 -12.13
CA ASN A 13 9.91 -1.00 -11.22
C ASN A 13 9.43 -1.90 -10.08
N PRO A 14 9.03 -3.16 -10.38
CA PRO A 14 8.62 -4.07 -9.31
C PRO A 14 9.81 -4.45 -8.44
N PHE A 15 9.57 -4.61 -7.15
CA PHE A 15 10.59 -5.10 -6.23
C PHE A 15 10.99 -6.53 -6.60
N THR A 16 12.28 -6.80 -6.61
CA THR A 16 12.82 -8.14 -6.79
C THR A 16 14.16 -8.25 -6.07
N LYS A 17 14.51 -9.46 -5.65
CA LYS A 17 15.84 -9.74 -5.11
C LYS A 17 16.87 -10.07 -6.19
N GLU A 18 16.50 -9.95 -7.45
CA GLU A 18 17.41 -10.18 -8.57
C GLU A 18 18.30 -8.96 -8.84
N GLU A 19 19.53 -9.24 -9.25
CA GLU A 19 20.49 -8.19 -9.63
C GLU A 19 20.23 -7.71 -11.06
N PRO A 20 20.50 -6.44 -11.39
CA PRO A 20 21.18 -5.43 -10.53
C PRO A 20 20.22 -4.64 -9.64
N PHE A 21 18.93 -4.88 -9.70
CA PHE A 21 17.94 -4.11 -8.94
C PHE A 21 18.20 -4.17 -7.42
N PHE A 22 18.46 -5.37 -6.89
CA PHE A 22 18.54 -5.56 -5.45
C PHE A 22 19.68 -4.78 -4.82
N SER A 23 20.85 -4.79 -5.43
CA SER A 23 22.00 -4.02 -4.93
C SER A 23 21.72 -2.51 -4.93
N LYS A 24 21.05 -2.02 -5.97
CA LYS A 24 20.67 -0.61 -6.03
C LYS A 24 19.62 -0.27 -4.97
N PHE A 25 18.69 -1.18 -4.74
CA PHE A 25 17.67 -1.01 -3.70
C PHE A 25 18.30 -0.97 -2.31
N GLU A 26 19.22 -1.90 -2.02
CA GLU A 26 19.93 -1.91 -0.74
C GLU A 26 20.73 -0.64 -0.53
N GLU A 27 21.39 -0.15 -1.56
CA GLU A 27 22.15 1.10 -1.48
C GLU A 27 21.24 2.28 -1.17
N LEU A 28 20.07 2.35 -1.83
CA LEU A 28 19.09 3.39 -1.57
C LEU A 28 18.56 3.32 -0.14
N MET A 29 18.38 2.11 0.41
CA MET A 29 17.90 1.93 1.78
C MET A 29 18.84 2.49 2.83
N LYS A 30 20.14 2.54 2.55
CA LYS A 30 21.12 3.14 3.47
C LYS A 30 20.86 4.62 3.72
N TYR A 31 20.28 5.30 2.75
CA TYR A 31 20.01 6.73 2.79
C TYR A 31 18.54 7.06 2.97
N THR A 32 17.72 6.05 3.24
CA THR A 32 16.28 6.22 3.39
C THR A 32 15.91 6.07 4.87
N ASP A 33 15.21 7.07 5.41
CA ASP A 33 14.78 7.05 6.81
C ASP A 33 13.38 6.47 6.97
N LEU A 34 12.53 6.63 5.96
CA LEU A 34 11.13 6.24 6.02
C LEU A 34 10.61 5.95 4.61
N LEU A 35 9.82 4.89 4.47
CA LEU A 35 9.11 4.60 3.24
C LEU A 35 7.61 4.71 3.43
N LEU A 36 6.94 5.17 2.37
CA LEU A 36 5.48 5.12 2.27
C LEU A 36 5.12 3.93 1.37
N LEU A 37 4.46 2.93 1.93
CA LEU A 37 4.03 1.74 1.19
C LEU A 37 2.54 1.79 0.94
N ASP A 38 2.16 1.71 -0.33
CA ASP A 38 0.76 1.62 -0.72
C ASP A 38 0.37 0.15 -0.85
N LEU A 39 -0.38 -0.37 0.12
CA LEU A 39 -0.96 -1.71 0.06
C LEU A 39 -2.40 -1.56 -0.40
N LYS A 40 -2.61 -1.71 -1.70
CA LYS A 40 -3.90 -1.38 -2.34
C LYS A 40 -4.96 -2.44 -2.15
N GLU A 41 -4.56 -3.70 -2.10
CA GLU A 41 -5.44 -4.84 -1.86
C GLU A 41 -4.61 -6.06 -1.49
N ILE A 42 -4.96 -6.73 -0.42
CA ILE A 42 -4.23 -7.92 0.04
C ILE A 42 -4.58 -9.16 -0.80
N ASN A 43 -5.78 -9.22 -1.35
CA ASN A 43 -6.21 -10.33 -2.18
C ASN A 43 -5.56 -10.21 -3.56
N PRO A 44 -4.73 -11.18 -4.00
CA PRO A 44 -3.99 -11.05 -5.26
C PRO A 44 -4.88 -10.87 -6.49
N ALA A 45 -6.01 -11.57 -6.55
CA ALA A 45 -6.92 -11.46 -7.69
C ALA A 45 -7.59 -10.09 -7.75
N ARG A 46 -8.07 -9.60 -6.61
CA ARG A 46 -8.67 -8.26 -6.53
C ARG A 46 -7.65 -7.17 -6.77
N HIS A 47 -6.41 -7.37 -6.31
CA HIS A 47 -5.32 -6.44 -6.59
C HIS A 47 -5.08 -6.34 -8.09
N LYS A 48 -5.07 -7.47 -8.78
CA LYS A 48 -4.89 -7.51 -10.23
C LYS A 48 -6.04 -6.82 -10.95
N ASP A 49 -7.28 -7.04 -10.49
CA ASP A 49 -8.45 -6.36 -11.08
C ASP A 49 -8.37 -4.84 -10.89
N LEU A 50 -7.87 -4.40 -9.74
CA LEU A 50 -7.79 -2.97 -9.42
C LEU A 50 -6.62 -2.27 -10.10
N THR A 51 -5.46 -2.92 -10.20
CA THR A 51 -4.21 -2.28 -10.64
C THR A 51 -3.64 -2.83 -11.93
N GLY A 52 -4.12 -3.98 -12.42
CA GLY A 52 -3.55 -4.67 -13.57
C GLY A 52 -2.44 -5.67 -13.21
N PHE A 53 -1.99 -5.69 -11.96
CA PHE A 53 -0.89 -6.54 -11.49
C PHE A 53 -1.27 -7.21 -10.17
N ASP A 54 -0.73 -8.41 -9.91
CA ASP A 54 -0.91 -8.99 -8.58
C ASP A 54 -0.03 -8.25 -7.56
N ASN A 55 -0.17 -8.62 -6.28
CA ASN A 55 0.49 -7.91 -5.19
C ASN A 55 1.76 -8.57 -4.69
N SER A 56 2.27 -9.61 -5.37
CA SER A 56 3.40 -10.38 -4.86
C SER A 56 4.65 -9.52 -4.61
N ASN A 57 4.94 -8.60 -5.52
CA ASN A 57 6.13 -7.75 -5.41
C ASN A 57 6.06 -6.82 -4.20
N ILE A 58 4.92 -6.19 -3.96
CA ILE A 58 4.78 -5.27 -2.83
C ILE A 58 4.77 -6.03 -1.50
N ILE A 59 4.19 -7.21 -1.47
CA ILE A 59 4.19 -8.06 -0.28
C ILE A 59 5.62 -8.50 0.07
N GLU A 60 6.39 -8.95 -0.92
CA GLU A 60 7.79 -9.33 -0.71
C GLU A 60 8.63 -8.16 -0.22
N MET A 61 8.40 -6.98 -0.78
CA MET A 61 9.10 -5.79 -0.32
C MET A 61 8.74 -5.45 1.12
N ALA A 62 7.45 -5.50 1.47
CA ALA A 62 7.03 -5.23 2.84
C ALA A 62 7.73 -6.17 3.82
N LYS A 63 7.81 -7.45 3.49
CA LYS A 63 8.52 -8.44 4.30
C LYS A 63 10.00 -8.13 4.41
N TYR A 64 10.64 -7.80 3.31
CA TYR A 64 12.06 -7.46 3.31
C TYR A 64 12.35 -6.23 4.16
N LEU A 65 11.54 -5.20 4.05
CA LEU A 65 11.71 -3.99 4.85
C LEU A 65 11.53 -4.27 6.35
N SER A 66 10.66 -5.21 6.70
CA SER A 66 10.51 -5.66 8.07
C SER A 66 11.77 -6.39 8.56
N GLU A 67 12.35 -7.26 7.71
CA GLU A 67 13.58 -7.98 8.04
C GLU A 67 14.76 -7.04 8.34
N ILE A 68 14.90 -5.97 7.56
CA ILE A 68 15.96 -4.98 7.78
C ILE A 68 15.56 -3.88 8.76
N ASN A 69 14.36 -3.97 9.32
CA ASN A 69 13.80 -3.03 10.29
C ASN A 69 13.79 -1.58 9.77
N LYS A 70 13.48 -1.41 8.49
CA LYS A 70 13.36 -0.08 7.87
C LYS A 70 11.97 0.49 8.18
N PRO A 71 11.86 1.66 8.82
CA PRO A 71 10.55 2.25 9.15
C PRO A 71 9.68 2.47 7.92
N VAL A 72 8.41 2.09 8.03
CA VAL A 72 7.43 2.32 6.95
C VAL A 72 6.14 2.90 7.52
N TRP A 73 5.48 3.69 6.69
CA TRP A 73 4.07 4.03 6.85
C TRP A 73 3.30 3.28 5.78
N ILE A 74 2.24 2.61 6.17
CA ILE A 74 1.40 1.87 5.24
C ILE A 74 0.16 2.71 4.93
N ARG A 75 -0.16 2.81 3.66
CA ARG A 75 -1.37 3.48 3.19
C ARG A 75 -2.23 2.49 2.44
N HIS A 76 -3.52 2.52 2.70
CA HIS A 76 -4.50 1.70 2.00
C HIS A 76 -5.58 2.59 1.42
N VAL A 77 -5.75 2.57 0.10
CA VAL A 77 -6.81 3.32 -0.56
C VAL A 77 -8.09 2.50 -0.49
N LEU A 78 -9.11 3.05 0.15
CA LEU A 78 -10.39 2.38 0.32
C LEU A 78 -11.31 2.70 -0.84
N VAL A 79 -11.48 1.75 -1.74
CA VAL A 79 -12.32 1.87 -2.93
C VAL A 79 -13.53 0.95 -2.75
N PRO A 80 -14.75 1.49 -2.64
CA PRO A 80 -15.96 0.67 -2.52
C PRO A 80 -16.02 -0.36 -3.65
N GLU A 81 -16.43 -1.58 -3.31
CA GLU A 81 -16.58 -2.69 -4.24
C GLU A 81 -15.28 -3.25 -4.82
N HIS A 82 -14.12 -2.70 -4.43
CA HIS A 82 -12.82 -3.15 -4.94
C HIS A 82 -11.82 -3.49 -3.85
N SER A 83 -11.70 -2.63 -2.85
CA SER A 83 -10.69 -2.81 -1.78
C SER A 83 -11.26 -2.58 -0.38
N ASP A 84 -12.58 -2.69 -0.20
CA ASP A 84 -13.22 -2.50 1.10
C ASP A 84 -13.98 -3.74 1.62
N PHE A 85 -13.69 -4.92 1.09
CA PHE A 85 -14.30 -6.15 1.59
C PHE A 85 -13.76 -6.48 2.98
N ASP A 86 -14.67 -6.77 3.91
CA ASP A 86 -14.29 -7.00 5.30
C ASP A 86 -13.25 -8.11 5.46
N GLU A 87 -13.40 -9.21 4.75
CA GLU A 87 -12.46 -10.33 4.81
C GLU A 87 -11.06 -9.95 4.35
N ASP A 88 -10.97 -9.08 3.33
CA ASP A 88 -9.68 -8.62 2.85
C ASP A 88 -9.08 -7.57 3.79
N LEU A 89 -9.90 -6.72 4.37
CA LEU A 89 -9.45 -5.77 5.38
C LEU A 89 -8.89 -6.48 6.61
N ASP A 90 -9.56 -7.54 7.05
CA ASP A 90 -9.07 -8.35 8.15
C ASP A 90 -7.74 -9.03 7.80
N ALA A 91 -7.65 -9.60 6.59
CA ALA A 91 -6.41 -10.22 6.12
C ALA A 91 -5.27 -9.21 6.01
N LEU A 92 -5.58 -7.99 5.53
CA LEU A 92 -4.60 -6.92 5.46
C LEU A 92 -4.11 -6.53 6.85
N GLY A 93 -5.02 -6.37 7.80
CA GLY A 93 -4.67 -6.09 9.19
C GLY A 93 -3.77 -7.15 9.78
N ASP A 94 -4.10 -8.42 9.56
CA ASP A 94 -3.29 -9.55 10.04
C ASP A 94 -1.90 -9.53 9.41
N PHE A 95 -1.81 -9.25 8.11
CA PHE A 95 -0.52 -9.14 7.44
C PHE A 95 0.32 -8.00 8.01
N ILE A 96 -0.27 -6.83 8.18
CA ILE A 96 0.43 -5.66 8.74
C ILE A 96 0.94 -5.98 10.15
N ASP A 97 0.16 -6.70 10.94
CA ASP A 97 0.54 -7.04 12.30
C ASP A 97 1.75 -8.01 12.35
N THR A 98 2.06 -8.69 11.25
CA THR A 98 3.28 -9.51 11.17
C THR A 98 4.55 -8.70 10.93
N LEU A 99 4.41 -7.43 10.56
CA LEU A 99 5.54 -6.56 10.24
C LEU A 99 5.97 -5.77 11.47
N SER A 100 7.27 -5.81 11.79
CA SER A 100 7.81 -5.19 13.02
C SER A 100 8.19 -3.72 12.86
N ASN A 101 8.14 -3.21 11.63
CA ASN A 101 8.71 -1.92 11.26
C ASN A 101 7.68 -0.85 10.88
N VAL A 102 6.40 -1.09 11.14
CA VAL A 102 5.32 -0.19 10.74
C VAL A 102 5.10 0.86 11.82
N ASP A 103 5.36 2.11 11.49
CA ASP A 103 5.18 3.23 12.42
C ASP A 103 3.78 3.84 12.33
N ARG A 104 3.12 3.71 11.19
CA ARG A 104 1.80 4.28 10.97
C ARG A 104 1.04 3.54 9.87
N VAL A 105 -0.27 3.41 10.04
CA VAL A 105 -1.19 2.87 9.03
C VAL A 105 -2.28 3.88 8.77
N GLU A 106 -2.50 4.22 7.51
CA GLU A 106 -3.50 5.21 7.11
C GLU A 106 -4.49 4.61 6.10
N ILE A 107 -5.76 4.99 6.25
CA ILE A 107 -6.77 4.78 5.22
C ILE A 107 -6.88 6.06 4.40
N LEU A 108 -6.81 5.92 3.07
CA LEU A 108 -7.07 7.01 2.13
C LEU A 108 -8.41 6.73 1.45
N PRO A 109 -9.48 7.44 1.82
CA PRO A 109 -10.77 7.22 1.17
C PRO A 109 -10.72 7.64 -0.30
N TYR A 110 -11.18 6.75 -1.19
CA TYR A 110 -11.32 7.08 -2.59
C TYR A 110 -12.41 8.15 -2.79
N HIS A 111 -12.16 9.08 -3.70
CA HIS A 111 -13.17 10.04 -4.11
C HIS A 111 -12.93 10.45 -5.57
N THR A 112 -13.98 10.93 -6.24
CA THR A 112 -13.92 11.28 -7.65
C THR A 112 -13.22 12.61 -7.92
N LEU A 113 -13.09 13.44 -6.89
CA LEU A 113 -12.34 14.70 -7.00
C LEU A 113 -10.84 14.40 -7.02
N GLY A 114 -10.09 15.10 -7.85
CA GLY A 114 -8.65 14.92 -7.87
C GLY A 114 -8.20 13.72 -8.68
N LYS A 115 -8.81 13.48 -9.84
CA LYS A 115 -8.39 12.47 -10.82
C LYS A 115 -6.87 12.33 -10.90
N PHE A 116 -6.18 13.44 -11.02
CA PHE A 116 -4.74 13.49 -11.13
C PHE A 116 -4.03 12.84 -9.93
N LYS A 117 -4.55 13.08 -8.72
CA LYS A 117 -4.00 12.51 -7.50
C LYS A 117 -4.10 10.98 -7.49
N TRP A 118 -5.23 10.44 -7.93
CA TRP A 118 -5.44 8.99 -7.94
C TRP A 118 -4.60 8.30 -9.01
N GLU A 119 -4.39 8.93 -10.15
CA GLU A 119 -3.49 8.44 -11.18
C GLU A 119 -2.07 8.30 -10.64
N ASN A 120 -1.60 9.27 -9.85
CA ASN A 120 -0.29 9.21 -9.21
C ASN A 120 -0.16 8.07 -8.20
N LEU A 121 -1.27 7.60 -7.64
CA LEU A 121 -1.29 6.45 -6.75
C LEU A 121 -1.43 5.12 -7.50
N GLY A 122 -1.50 5.15 -8.83
CA GLY A 122 -1.68 3.96 -9.65
C GLY A 122 -3.07 3.38 -9.59
N ILE A 123 -4.09 4.22 -9.29
CA ILE A 123 -5.50 3.83 -9.29
C ILE A 123 -6.10 4.21 -10.65
N PRO A 124 -6.70 3.25 -11.38
CA PRO A 124 -7.28 3.54 -12.70
C PRO A 124 -8.42 4.54 -12.63
N TYR A 125 -8.44 5.46 -13.59
CA TYR A 125 -9.52 6.44 -13.68
C TYR A 125 -10.87 5.82 -14.08
N SER A 126 -10.86 4.59 -14.56
CA SER A 126 -12.09 3.84 -14.84
C SER A 126 -13.00 3.68 -13.62
N LEU A 127 -12.51 4.02 -12.43
CA LEU A 127 -13.28 3.98 -11.19
C LEU A 127 -14.08 5.26 -10.94
N GLU A 128 -14.12 6.19 -11.90
CA GLU A 128 -14.83 7.48 -11.71
C GLU A 128 -16.32 7.32 -11.40
N SER A 129 -16.93 6.21 -11.83
CA SER A 129 -18.32 5.92 -11.53
C SER A 129 -18.56 5.39 -10.12
N ILE A 130 -17.49 5.08 -9.39
CA ILE A 130 -17.58 4.55 -8.04
C ILE A 130 -17.75 5.72 -7.07
N SER A 131 -18.76 5.63 -6.21
CA SER A 131 -18.98 6.62 -5.16
C SER A 131 -17.91 6.54 -4.08
N PRO A 132 -17.60 7.66 -3.39
CA PRO A 132 -16.72 7.62 -2.24
C PRO A 132 -17.25 6.67 -1.16
N PRO A 133 -16.38 6.06 -0.34
CA PRO A 133 -16.85 5.24 0.77
C PRO A 133 -17.59 6.11 1.81
N SER A 134 -18.58 5.52 2.46
CA SER A 134 -19.28 6.20 3.56
C SER A 134 -18.36 6.36 4.77
N ALA A 135 -18.72 7.30 5.66
CA ALA A 135 -18.00 7.47 6.92
C ALA A 135 -17.98 6.17 7.74
N GLU A 136 -19.08 5.43 7.70
CA GLU A 136 -19.20 4.13 8.39
C GLU A 136 -18.21 3.11 7.82
N ARG A 137 -18.10 3.01 6.50
CA ARG A 137 -17.15 2.08 5.86
C ARG A 137 -15.70 2.49 6.13
N ILE A 138 -15.41 3.78 6.15
CA ILE A 138 -14.08 4.27 6.49
C ILE A 138 -13.72 3.86 7.91
N GLU A 139 -14.61 4.08 8.87
CA GLU A 139 -14.36 3.71 10.27
C GLU A 139 -14.22 2.20 10.42
N ASN A 140 -15.06 1.42 9.75
CA ASN A 140 -14.96 -0.04 9.73
C ASN A 140 -13.58 -0.49 9.23
N ALA A 141 -13.09 0.11 8.14
CA ALA A 141 -11.77 -0.22 7.62
C ALA A 141 -10.66 0.13 8.58
N LYS A 142 -10.72 1.31 9.20
CA LYS A 142 -9.74 1.74 10.19
C LYS A 142 -9.64 0.76 11.35
N GLN A 143 -10.77 0.26 11.83
CA GLN A 143 -10.78 -0.69 12.93
C GLN A 143 -10.19 -2.04 12.50
N ARG A 144 -10.57 -2.54 11.34
CA ARG A 144 -10.13 -3.86 10.87
C ARG A 144 -8.63 -3.94 10.58
N ILE A 145 -8.05 -2.87 10.06
CA ILE A 145 -6.60 -2.85 9.78
C ILE A 145 -5.79 -2.22 10.91
N HIS A 146 -6.43 -1.83 12.01
CA HIS A 146 -5.79 -1.18 13.15
C HIS A 146 -5.03 0.08 12.73
N ALA A 147 -5.72 0.97 12.01
CA ALA A 147 -5.14 2.21 11.50
C ALA A 147 -4.72 3.15 12.63
N GLY A 148 -3.70 3.94 12.38
CA GLY A 148 -3.19 4.92 13.32
C GLY A 148 -1.69 4.83 13.50
N ILE A 149 -1.20 5.58 14.49
CA ILE A 149 0.22 5.60 14.84
C ILE A 149 0.53 4.37 15.69
N ARG A 150 1.56 3.61 15.29
CA ARG A 150 2.00 2.39 15.97
C ARG A 150 3.32 2.57 16.71
N LYS A 151 4.13 3.55 16.26
CA LYS A 151 5.38 3.87 16.92
C LYS A 151 5.09 4.77 18.12
N GLN A 152 5.60 4.38 19.26
CA GLN A 152 5.48 5.15 20.49
C GLN A 152 6.77 5.88 20.81
#